data_e68d4063c9adcebc03a81516416747fa
#
_entry.id   e68d4063c9adcebc03a81516416747fa
#
_cell.length_a   1.000
_cell.length_b   1.000
_cell.length_c   1.000
_cell.angle_alpha   90.00
_cell.angle_beta   90.00
_cell.angle_gamma   90.00
#
_symmetry.space_group_name_H-M   'P 1'
#
loop_
_entity.id
_entity.type
_entity.pdbx_description
1 polymer ?
#
loop_
_entity_poly.entity_id
_entity_poly.type
_entity_poly.pdbx_seq_one_letter_code
_entity_poly.pdbx_strand_id
1 'polypeptide(L)'
;MINIEDFSHDYDDRNNCDDYCDLCAQKIIENGITDVVFDLHLLVDWDARRTLESYYPDYIGEVLFSYEPEWGFEFHEALREAGWSIERALESFSEHHGPAVTWLYRLYFENFSHGFLGERARFASFARDLIATGVRVWALGNASQDWIDCARETCPILGEINGVSVSYESHLRKPNIMIYRDFLSKNGLSASSTVFVESDLRSLKTAQRIDCAFAKLFTL
;
A
#
# COMPACT_ATOMS: atom_id res chain seq x y z
N MET A 1 23.92 14.21 3.70
CA MET A 1 23.01 14.21 2.54
C MET A 1 23.26 12.88 1.83
N ILE A 2 22.31 11.92 1.97
CA ILE A 2 22.44 10.59 1.37
C ILE A 2 22.31 10.76 -0.14
N ASN A 3 23.30 10.29 -0.90
CA ASN A 3 23.27 10.42 -2.36
C ASN A 3 22.26 9.41 -2.94
N ILE A 4 21.25 9.92 -3.65
CA ILE A 4 20.15 9.13 -4.22
C ILE A 4 20.66 8.08 -5.23
N GLU A 5 21.82 8.31 -5.85
CA GLU A 5 22.44 7.42 -6.83
C GLU A 5 22.93 6.09 -6.22
N ASP A 6 23.17 6.03 -4.90
CA ASP A 6 23.62 4.80 -4.23
C ASP A 6 22.55 3.69 -4.17
N PHE A 7 21.30 4.02 -4.51
CA PHE A 7 20.17 3.09 -4.53
C PHE A 7 19.58 2.83 -5.94
N SER A 8 20.21 3.36 -7.00
CA SER A 8 19.69 3.39 -8.36
C SER A 8 20.26 2.31 -9.28
N HIS A 9 20.55 1.09 -8.82
CA HIS A 9 20.92 0.02 -9.74
C HIS A 9 19.70 -0.78 -10.19
N ASP A 10 19.54 -0.87 -11.53
CA ASP A 10 18.53 -1.66 -12.22
C ASP A 10 18.55 -3.12 -11.73
N TYR A 11 17.37 -3.56 -11.31
CA TYR A 11 17.11 -4.90 -10.78
C TYR A 11 16.75 -5.85 -11.92
N ASP A 12 17.73 -6.21 -12.75
CA ASP A 12 17.55 -7.21 -13.78
C ASP A 12 18.63 -8.31 -13.71
N ASP A 13 18.85 -8.87 -12.49
CA ASP A 13 19.63 -10.12 -12.40
C ASP A 13 19.16 -11.00 -11.23
N ARG A 14 18.54 -12.13 -11.58
CA ARG A 14 17.89 -13.07 -10.66
C ARG A 14 18.85 -13.86 -9.76
N ASN A 15 20.13 -13.55 -9.77
CA ASN A 15 21.16 -14.33 -9.08
C ASN A 15 21.96 -13.57 -8.00
N ASN A 16 21.56 -12.36 -7.60
CA ASN A 16 22.33 -11.58 -6.61
C ASN A 16 21.45 -10.89 -5.56
N CYS A 17 20.30 -11.51 -5.20
CA CYS A 17 19.30 -10.88 -4.30
C CYS A 17 19.80 -10.78 -2.86
N ASP A 18 20.50 -11.81 -2.35
CA ASP A 18 20.87 -11.90 -0.94
C ASP A 18 21.96 -10.88 -0.54
N ASP A 19 23.02 -10.76 -1.34
CA ASP A 19 24.12 -9.81 -1.09
C ASP A 19 23.69 -8.33 -1.17
N TYR A 20 22.66 -8.02 -1.98
CA TYR A 20 22.19 -6.65 -2.15
C TYR A 20 21.24 -6.20 -1.03
N CYS A 21 20.45 -7.11 -0.49
CA CYS A 21 19.55 -6.85 0.64
C CYS A 21 20.34 -6.54 1.92
N ASP A 22 21.37 -7.34 2.23
CA ASP A 22 22.25 -7.11 3.38
C ASP A 22 22.98 -5.77 3.28
N LEU A 23 23.45 -5.41 2.08
CA LEU A 23 24.14 -4.14 1.85
C LEU A 23 23.22 -2.94 2.04
N CYS A 24 21.95 -3.05 1.62
CA CYS A 24 20.95 -2.01 1.83
C CYS A 24 20.56 -1.85 3.30
N ALA A 25 20.34 -2.93 4.02
CA ALA A 25 20.03 -2.90 5.45
C ALA A 25 21.19 -2.31 6.26
N GLN A 26 22.42 -2.68 5.93
CA GLN A 26 23.62 -2.16 6.57
C GLN A 26 23.79 -0.65 6.33
N LYS A 27 23.60 -0.18 5.11
CA LYS A 27 23.63 1.27 4.77
C LYS A 27 22.54 2.06 5.52
N ILE A 28 21.36 1.49 5.71
CA ILE A 28 20.28 2.09 6.47
C ILE A 28 20.75 2.35 7.90
N ILE A 29 21.36 1.36 8.56
CA ILE A 29 21.88 1.47 9.93
C ILE A 29 23.03 2.48 10.02
N GLU A 30 24.00 2.40 9.09
CA GLU A 30 25.16 3.31 9.06
C GLU A 30 24.76 4.77 8.92
N ASN A 31 23.61 5.06 8.29
CA ASN A 31 23.06 6.41 8.18
C ASN A 31 22.16 6.83 9.36
N GLY A 32 22.10 6.04 10.43
CA GLY A 32 21.33 6.35 11.63
C GLY A 32 19.82 6.25 11.45
N ILE A 33 19.36 5.48 10.45
CA ILE A 33 17.94 5.20 10.23
C ILE A 33 17.47 4.16 11.25
N THR A 34 16.40 4.48 11.93
CA THR A 34 15.78 3.60 12.94
C THR A 34 14.46 3.00 12.49
N ASP A 35 13.82 3.62 11.49
CA ASP A 35 12.48 3.28 11.05
C ASP A 35 12.37 3.25 9.53
N VAL A 36 11.77 2.21 8.99
CA VAL A 36 11.42 2.10 7.57
C VAL A 36 9.92 1.88 7.45
N VAL A 37 9.25 2.74 6.69
CA VAL A 37 7.81 2.73 6.45
C VAL A 37 7.55 2.36 5.01
N PHE A 38 6.99 1.18 4.78
CA PHE A 38 6.58 0.74 3.44
C PHE A 38 5.19 1.27 3.09
N ASP A 39 5.00 1.64 1.84
CA ASP A 39 3.66 1.65 1.28
C ASP A 39 3.06 0.24 1.42
N LEU A 40 1.87 0.16 1.98
CA LEU A 40 1.17 -1.10 2.26
C LEU A 40 1.04 -1.98 1.00
N HIS A 41 0.79 -1.37 -0.16
CA HIS A 41 0.67 -2.08 -1.44
C HIS A 41 1.99 -2.66 -1.97
N LEU A 42 3.14 -2.26 -1.42
CA LEU A 42 4.42 -2.94 -1.70
C LEU A 42 4.54 -4.27 -0.94
N LEU A 43 3.89 -4.42 0.19
CA LEU A 43 3.93 -5.65 1.00
C LEU A 43 2.86 -6.66 0.58
N VAL A 44 1.70 -6.17 0.12
CA VAL A 44 0.53 -7.00 -0.20
C VAL A 44 0.38 -7.13 -1.71
N ASP A 45 0.31 -8.36 -2.21
CA ASP A 45 -0.03 -8.64 -3.60
C ASP A 45 -1.54 -8.71 -3.76
N TRP A 46 -2.09 -7.68 -4.38
CA TRP A 46 -3.53 -7.47 -4.57
C TRP A 46 -3.84 -7.11 -6.00
N ASP A 47 -4.86 -7.78 -6.56
CA ASP A 47 -5.43 -7.46 -7.87
C ASP A 47 -6.97 -7.48 -7.80
N ALA A 48 -7.57 -6.29 -7.86
CA ALA A 48 -9.02 -6.10 -7.81
C ALA A 48 -9.77 -6.86 -8.92
N ARG A 49 -9.17 -7.04 -10.10
CA ARG A 49 -9.81 -7.72 -11.25
C ARG A 49 -10.12 -9.18 -10.96
N ARG A 50 -9.29 -9.84 -10.19
CA ARG A 50 -9.45 -11.27 -9.82
C ARG A 50 -10.70 -11.55 -8.99
N THR A 51 -11.28 -10.55 -8.37
CA THR A 51 -12.55 -10.69 -7.63
C THR A 51 -13.70 -11.10 -8.54
N LEU A 52 -13.65 -10.76 -9.82
CA LEU A 52 -14.68 -11.08 -10.82
C LEU A 52 -14.26 -12.14 -11.86
N GLU A 53 -12.97 -12.29 -12.14
CA GLU A 53 -12.44 -13.21 -13.17
C GLU A 53 -12.89 -14.66 -13.01
N SER A 54 -13.04 -15.13 -11.77
CA SER A 54 -13.46 -16.51 -11.50
C SER A 54 -14.93 -16.79 -11.84
N TYR A 55 -15.74 -15.76 -12.03
CA TYR A 55 -17.19 -15.85 -12.20
C TYR A 55 -17.66 -15.34 -13.56
N TYR A 56 -16.91 -14.44 -14.19
CA TYR A 56 -17.31 -13.79 -15.42
C TYR A 56 -16.14 -13.69 -16.41
N PRO A 57 -16.44 -13.69 -17.72
CA PRO A 57 -15.47 -13.33 -18.72
C PRO A 57 -14.92 -11.91 -18.46
N ASP A 58 -13.65 -11.67 -18.77
CA ASP A 58 -12.92 -10.43 -18.48
C ASP A 58 -13.65 -9.16 -18.91
N TYR A 59 -14.32 -9.20 -20.10
CA TYR A 59 -15.07 -8.07 -20.61
C TYR A 59 -16.25 -7.62 -19.73
N ILE A 60 -16.77 -8.47 -18.83
CA ILE A 60 -17.81 -8.10 -17.86
C ILE A 60 -17.17 -7.35 -16.68
N GLY A 61 -16.04 -7.83 -16.20
CA GLY A 61 -15.27 -7.14 -15.16
C GLY A 61 -14.83 -5.74 -15.60
N GLU A 62 -14.42 -5.58 -16.86
CA GLU A 62 -14.03 -4.29 -17.43
C GLU A 62 -15.14 -3.22 -17.37
N VAL A 63 -16.41 -3.62 -17.36
CA VAL A 63 -17.51 -2.66 -17.17
C VAL A 63 -17.44 -1.98 -15.81
N LEU A 64 -17.08 -2.72 -14.74
CA LEU A 64 -16.92 -2.15 -13.40
C LEU A 64 -15.65 -1.31 -13.30
N PHE A 65 -14.53 -1.82 -13.83
CA PHE A 65 -13.21 -1.20 -13.71
C PHE A 65 -12.90 -0.17 -14.81
N SER A 66 -13.89 0.15 -15.67
CA SER A 66 -13.71 1.19 -16.67
C SER A 66 -13.39 2.52 -16.00
N TYR A 67 -12.40 3.22 -16.61
CA TYR A 67 -12.00 4.52 -16.10
C TYR A 67 -13.14 5.54 -16.25
N GLU A 68 -13.66 5.98 -15.13
CA GLU A 68 -14.60 7.09 -15.01
C GLU A 68 -14.13 7.99 -13.86
N PRO A 69 -13.68 9.22 -14.14
CA PRO A 69 -13.05 10.06 -13.11
C PRO A 69 -14.03 10.57 -12.06
N GLU A 70 -15.32 10.65 -12.40
CA GLU A 70 -16.37 11.08 -11.50
C GLU A 70 -17.34 9.93 -11.24
N TRP A 71 -17.55 9.61 -9.96
CA TRP A 71 -18.51 8.59 -9.49
C TRP A 71 -18.21 7.14 -9.92
N GLY A 72 -17.11 6.88 -10.62
CA GLY A 72 -16.69 5.52 -11.00
C GLY A 72 -16.18 4.68 -9.84
N PHE A 73 -15.68 3.47 -10.19
CA PHE A 73 -15.15 2.50 -9.22
C PHE A 73 -14.04 3.11 -8.34
N GLU A 74 -13.02 3.72 -8.94
CA GLU A 74 -11.89 4.31 -8.20
C GLU A 74 -12.32 5.44 -7.25
N PHE A 75 -13.33 6.24 -7.64
CA PHE A 75 -13.88 7.28 -6.80
C PHE A 75 -14.51 6.68 -5.54
N HIS A 76 -15.32 5.64 -5.68
CA HIS A 76 -15.99 4.99 -4.54
C HIS A 76 -15.02 4.23 -3.64
N GLU A 77 -14.03 3.54 -4.22
CA GLU A 77 -12.96 2.92 -3.43
C GLU A 77 -12.18 3.97 -2.65
N ALA A 78 -11.89 5.13 -3.24
CA ALA A 78 -11.27 6.24 -2.53
C ALA A 78 -12.09 6.75 -1.33
N LEU A 79 -13.42 6.77 -1.44
CA LEU A 79 -14.32 7.11 -0.33
C LEU A 79 -14.36 6.01 0.74
N ARG A 80 -14.27 4.73 0.35
CA ARG A 80 -14.15 3.61 1.27
C ARG A 80 -12.85 3.64 2.07
N GLU A 81 -11.74 3.93 1.40
CA GLU A 81 -10.44 4.17 2.05
C GLU A 81 -10.45 5.40 2.99
N ALA A 82 -11.40 6.32 2.80
CA ALA A 82 -11.64 7.45 3.68
C ALA A 82 -12.70 7.17 4.77
N GLY A 83 -13.20 5.92 4.87
CA GLY A 83 -14.07 5.46 5.94
C GLY A 83 -15.54 5.26 5.57
N TRP A 84 -15.90 5.24 4.28
CA TRP A 84 -17.26 4.85 3.88
C TRP A 84 -17.48 3.35 4.05
N SER A 85 -18.69 2.96 4.50
CA SER A 85 -19.10 1.56 4.50
C SER A 85 -19.40 1.04 3.08
N ILE A 86 -19.43 -0.29 2.91
CA ILE A 86 -19.82 -0.95 1.66
C ILE A 86 -21.21 -0.52 1.23
N GLU A 87 -22.18 -0.50 2.17
CA GLU A 87 -23.58 -0.16 1.89
C GLU A 87 -23.68 1.25 1.34
N ARG A 88 -22.99 2.21 1.97
CA ARG A 88 -22.97 3.61 1.53
C ARG A 88 -22.34 3.77 0.15
N ALA A 89 -21.25 3.04 -0.12
CA ALA A 89 -20.61 3.05 -1.42
C ALA A 89 -21.52 2.46 -2.51
N LEU A 90 -22.19 1.33 -2.24
CA LEU A 90 -23.11 0.70 -3.16
C LEU A 90 -24.36 1.58 -3.43
N GLU A 91 -24.91 2.24 -2.42
CA GLU A 91 -26.02 3.17 -2.57
C GLU A 91 -25.64 4.32 -3.50
N SER A 92 -24.55 5.01 -3.23
CA SER A 92 -24.06 6.11 -4.05
C SER A 92 -23.70 5.64 -5.47
N PHE A 93 -23.06 4.49 -5.62
CA PHE A 93 -22.73 3.91 -6.93
C PHE A 93 -24.00 3.62 -7.76
N SER A 94 -25.06 3.11 -7.09
CA SER A 94 -26.34 2.81 -7.74
C SER A 94 -27.06 4.04 -8.29
N GLU A 95 -26.94 5.17 -7.61
CA GLU A 95 -27.55 6.45 -8.06
C GLU A 95 -26.96 6.92 -9.39
N HIS A 96 -25.67 6.59 -9.68
CA HIS A 96 -24.98 7.06 -10.87
C HIS A 96 -24.93 6.02 -12.00
N HIS A 97 -24.81 4.73 -11.67
CA HIS A 97 -24.55 3.67 -12.66
C HIS A 97 -25.74 2.71 -12.86
N GLY A 98 -26.76 2.82 -12.00
CA GLY A 98 -27.91 1.94 -12.05
C GLY A 98 -27.64 0.51 -11.54
N PRO A 99 -28.71 -0.33 -11.47
CA PRO A 99 -28.66 -1.58 -10.71
C PRO A 99 -27.75 -2.67 -11.31
N ALA A 100 -27.57 -2.69 -12.63
CA ALA A 100 -26.80 -3.74 -13.28
C ALA A 100 -25.28 -3.63 -12.97
N VAL A 101 -24.72 -2.43 -13.07
CA VAL A 101 -23.31 -2.19 -12.78
C VAL A 101 -23.08 -2.25 -11.25
N THR A 102 -24.03 -1.76 -10.46
CA THR A 102 -23.99 -1.87 -9.00
C THR A 102 -23.98 -3.33 -8.53
N TRP A 103 -24.65 -4.21 -9.26
CA TRP A 103 -24.59 -5.64 -8.96
C TRP A 103 -23.18 -6.21 -9.16
N LEU A 104 -22.42 -5.79 -10.19
CA LEU A 104 -21.02 -6.16 -10.34
C LEU A 104 -20.17 -5.63 -9.18
N TYR A 105 -20.43 -4.39 -8.73
CA TYR A 105 -19.73 -3.82 -7.58
C TYR A 105 -20.04 -4.58 -6.29
N ARG A 106 -21.25 -5.08 -6.11
CA ARG A 106 -21.59 -5.97 -4.99
C ARG A 106 -20.84 -7.29 -5.08
N LEU A 107 -20.77 -7.92 -6.24
CA LEU A 107 -20.02 -9.15 -6.44
C LEU A 107 -18.53 -8.98 -6.17
N TYR A 108 -17.97 -7.81 -6.52
CA TYR A 108 -16.59 -7.46 -6.17
C TYR A 108 -16.37 -7.59 -4.65
N PHE A 109 -17.28 -7.08 -3.82
CA PHE A 109 -17.17 -7.22 -2.37
C PHE A 109 -17.41 -8.65 -1.88
N GLU A 110 -18.37 -9.36 -2.44
CA GLU A 110 -18.67 -10.75 -2.07
C GLU A 110 -17.49 -11.69 -2.36
N ASN A 111 -16.65 -11.33 -3.34
CA ASN A 111 -15.48 -12.12 -3.75
C ASN A 111 -14.14 -11.40 -3.41
N PHE A 112 -14.16 -10.45 -2.53
CA PHE A 112 -13.06 -9.55 -2.25
C PHE A 112 -11.75 -10.30 -1.91
N SER A 113 -11.82 -11.36 -1.11
CA SER A 113 -10.67 -12.17 -0.72
C SER A 113 -9.93 -12.83 -1.90
N HIS A 114 -10.59 -13.06 -3.04
CA HIS A 114 -9.96 -13.67 -4.22
C HIS A 114 -8.94 -12.75 -4.90
N GLY A 115 -9.02 -11.45 -4.64
CA GLY A 115 -8.03 -10.48 -5.14
C GLY A 115 -6.68 -10.56 -4.42
N PHE A 116 -6.62 -11.18 -3.22
CA PHE A 116 -5.39 -11.28 -2.45
C PHE A 116 -4.56 -12.51 -2.87
N LEU A 117 -3.34 -12.25 -3.32
CA LEU A 117 -2.39 -13.26 -3.78
C LEU A 117 -1.34 -13.60 -2.72
N GLY A 118 -1.40 -12.92 -1.58
CA GLY A 118 -0.46 -13.06 -0.48
C GLY A 118 0.51 -11.88 -0.36
N GLU A 119 1.63 -12.12 0.26
CA GLU A 119 2.68 -11.11 0.39
C GLU A 119 3.55 -11.02 -0.87
N ARG A 120 3.98 -9.82 -1.24
CA ARG A 120 4.98 -9.65 -2.30
C ARG A 120 6.35 -10.09 -1.79
N ALA A 121 6.77 -11.29 -2.19
CA ALA A 121 7.93 -12.00 -1.66
C ALA A 121 9.19 -11.11 -1.55
N ARG A 122 9.48 -10.28 -2.56
CA ARG A 122 10.64 -9.39 -2.59
C ARG A 122 10.63 -8.38 -1.45
N PHE A 123 9.52 -7.70 -1.25
CA PHE A 123 9.41 -6.65 -0.24
C PHE A 123 9.24 -7.24 1.16
N ALA A 124 8.55 -8.37 1.28
CA ALA A 124 8.41 -9.09 2.54
C ALA A 124 9.78 -9.64 3.02
N SER A 125 10.60 -10.20 2.12
CA SER A 125 11.97 -10.61 2.45
C SER A 125 12.80 -9.41 2.93
N PHE A 126 12.79 -8.32 2.19
CA PHE A 126 13.53 -7.12 2.57
C PHE A 126 13.06 -6.53 3.93
N ALA A 127 11.77 -6.56 4.20
CA ALA A 127 11.24 -6.16 5.51
C ALA A 127 11.76 -7.05 6.63
N ARG A 128 11.81 -8.38 6.43
CA ARG A 128 12.37 -9.33 7.41
C ARG A 128 13.87 -9.12 7.64
N ASP A 129 14.63 -8.83 6.59
CA ASP A 129 16.06 -8.53 6.69
C ASP A 129 16.30 -7.26 7.54
N LEU A 130 15.49 -6.22 7.34
CA LEU A 130 15.51 -5.00 8.17
C LEU A 130 15.19 -5.32 9.64
N ILE A 131 14.15 -6.10 9.89
CA ILE A 131 13.77 -6.52 11.26
C ILE A 131 14.92 -7.29 11.91
N ALA A 132 15.56 -8.20 11.19
CA ALA A 132 16.69 -8.98 11.70
C ALA A 132 17.90 -8.13 12.10
N THR A 133 18.05 -6.95 11.51
CA THR A 133 19.10 -5.97 11.88
C THR A 133 18.69 -5.01 13.01
N GLY A 134 17.46 -5.12 13.53
CA GLY A 134 16.94 -4.28 14.60
C GLY A 134 16.29 -2.97 14.14
N VAL A 135 16.14 -2.75 12.84
CA VAL A 135 15.39 -1.64 12.27
C VAL A 135 13.89 -1.89 12.47
N ARG A 136 13.16 -0.88 12.94
CA ARG A 136 11.70 -0.99 13.05
C ARG A 136 11.06 -0.82 11.67
N VAL A 137 10.18 -1.76 11.33
CA VAL A 137 9.48 -1.77 10.04
C VAL A 137 8.00 -1.50 10.26
N TRP A 138 7.44 -0.65 9.42
CA TRP A 138 6.06 -0.19 9.50
C TRP A 138 5.42 -0.24 8.12
N ALA A 139 4.09 -0.23 8.07
CA ALA A 139 3.35 -0.03 6.83
C ALA A 139 2.37 1.16 6.96
N LEU A 140 2.27 1.97 5.90
CA LEU A 140 1.33 3.08 5.78
C LEU A 140 0.68 3.05 4.40
N GLY A 141 -0.66 2.92 4.32
CA GLY A 141 -1.33 2.83 3.05
C GLY A 141 -2.76 3.37 3.02
N ASN A 142 -3.25 3.58 1.80
CA ASN A 142 -4.67 3.77 1.58
C ASN A 142 -5.33 2.40 1.55
N ALA A 143 -6.25 2.15 2.46
CA ALA A 143 -7.01 0.92 2.50
C ALA A 143 -8.33 1.12 3.26
N SER A 144 -9.37 0.40 2.87
CA SER A 144 -10.60 0.25 3.64
C SER A 144 -10.43 -0.80 4.75
N GLN A 145 -11.38 -0.86 5.67
CA GLN A 145 -11.33 -1.82 6.77
C GLN A 145 -11.28 -3.28 6.28
N ASP A 146 -12.21 -3.64 5.41
CA ASP A 146 -12.27 -5.01 4.88
C ASP A 146 -11.03 -5.37 4.03
N TRP A 147 -10.43 -4.39 3.36
CA TRP A 147 -9.17 -4.62 2.64
C TRP A 147 -8.04 -5.02 3.60
N ILE A 148 -7.84 -4.26 4.68
CA ILE A 148 -6.77 -4.57 5.62
C ILE A 148 -7.05 -5.85 6.43
N ASP A 149 -8.31 -6.15 6.72
CA ASP A 149 -8.69 -7.39 7.40
C ASP A 149 -8.34 -8.62 6.54
N CYS A 150 -8.72 -8.63 5.26
CA CYS A 150 -8.31 -9.68 4.32
C CYS A 150 -6.78 -9.75 4.12
N ALA A 151 -6.11 -8.59 4.02
CA ALA A 151 -4.66 -8.55 3.89
C ALA A 151 -3.95 -9.21 5.08
N ARG A 152 -4.41 -8.97 6.30
CA ARG A 152 -3.85 -9.60 7.51
C ARG A 152 -4.01 -11.12 7.54
N GLU A 153 -5.06 -11.65 6.94
CA GLU A 153 -5.29 -13.10 6.86
C GLU A 153 -4.35 -13.77 5.84
N THR A 154 -3.94 -13.05 4.80
CA THR A 154 -3.20 -13.60 3.65
C THR A 154 -1.72 -13.24 3.63
N CYS A 155 -1.30 -12.20 4.36
CA CYS A 155 0.05 -11.64 4.33
C CYS A 155 0.71 -11.69 5.72
N PRO A 156 1.44 -12.78 6.06
CA PRO A 156 2.10 -12.96 7.36
C PRO A 156 2.99 -11.79 7.77
N ILE A 157 3.69 -11.14 6.82
CA ILE A 157 4.56 -10.01 7.09
C ILE A 157 3.87 -8.88 7.86
N LEU A 158 2.55 -8.67 7.66
CA LEU A 158 1.80 -7.64 8.36
C LEU A 158 1.67 -7.91 9.87
N GLY A 159 1.85 -9.17 10.30
CA GLY A 159 1.94 -9.56 11.72
C GLY A 159 3.36 -9.52 12.30
N GLU A 160 4.38 -9.43 11.46
CA GLU A 160 5.80 -9.44 11.86
C GLU A 160 6.36 -8.02 12.05
N ILE A 161 5.81 -7.03 11.32
CA ILE A 161 6.24 -5.62 11.39
C ILE A 161 5.74 -4.92 12.65
N ASN A 162 6.33 -3.77 13.00
CA ASN A 162 6.02 -3.01 14.20
C ASN A 162 4.62 -2.40 14.23
N GLY A 163 4.02 -2.16 13.06
CA GLY A 163 2.65 -1.71 12.96
C GLY A 163 2.22 -1.35 11.55
N VAL A 164 0.91 -1.33 11.37
CA VAL A 164 0.24 -0.97 10.11
C VAL A 164 -0.73 0.17 10.41
N SER A 165 -0.64 1.25 9.63
CA SER A 165 -1.59 2.36 9.67
C SER A 165 -2.29 2.50 8.33
N VAL A 166 -3.59 2.66 8.35
CA VAL A 166 -4.42 2.73 7.15
C VAL A 166 -5.33 3.95 7.15
N SER A 167 -5.63 4.42 5.97
CA SER A 167 -6.36 5.69 5.77
C SER A 167 -7.76 5.68 6.36
N TYR A 168 -8.46 4.55 6.37
CA TYR A 168 -9.83 4.50 6.90
C TYR A 168 -9.92 4.81 8.40
N GLU A 169 -8.87 4.49 9.19
CA GLU A 169 -8.82 4.76 10.63
C GLU A 169 -8.65 6.24 10.96
N SER A 170 -7.90 6.95 10.13
CA SER A 170 -7.59 8.37 10.33
C SER A 170 -8.46 9.31 9.50
N HIS A 171 -9.21 8.76 8.53
CA HIS A 171 -9.91 9.51 7.47
C HIS A 171 -8.98 10.41 6.64
N LEU A 172 -7.68 10.11 6.67
CA LEU A 172 -6.65 10.80 5.91
C LEU A 172 -6.08 9.84 4.86
N ARG A 173 -6.01 10.27 3.61
CA ARG A 173 -5.48 9.46 2.51
C ARG A 173 -4.18 10.04 1.96
N LYS A 174 -3.23 9.17 1.57
CA LYS A 174 -2.13 9.57 0.69
C LYS A 174 -2.70 10.10 -0.64
N PRO A 175 -2.13 11.16 -1.22
CA PRO A 175 -0.88 11.82 -0.85
C PRO A 175 -1.06 13.04 0.10
N ASN A 176 -2.11 13.11 0.93
CA ASN A 176 -2.24 14.20 1.88
C ASN A 176 -1.09 14.16 2.90
N ILE A 177 -0.38 15.28 3.08
CA ILE A 177 0.75 15.39 4.01
C ILE A 177 0.37 15.08 5.47
N MET A 178 -0.89 15.28 5.83
CA MET A 178 -1.36 15.07 7.20
C MET A 178 -1.34 13.60 7.61
N ILE A 179 -1.52 12.64 6.68
CA ILE A 179 -1.44 11.21 7.01
C ILE A 179 -0.04 10.82 7.49
N TYR A 180 1.00 11.38 6.88
CA TYR A 180 2.41 11.13 7.27
C TYR A 180 2.73 11.73 8.64
N ARG A 181 2.26 12.96 8.89
CA ARG A 181 2.46 13.64 10.17
C ARG A 181 1.72 12.95 11.31
N ASP A 182 0.48 12.55 11.08
CA ASP A 182 -0.33 11.79 12.02
C ASP A 182 0.33 10.45 12.33
N PHE A 183 0.79 9.72 11.30
CA PHE A 183 1.51 8.46 11.45
C PHE A 183 2.77 8.60 12.31
N LEU A 184 3.64 9.57 12.00
CA LEU A 184 4.86 9.81 12.78
C LEU A 184 4.53 10.15 14.24
N SER A 185 3.56 11.03 14.45
CA SER A 185 3.13 11.46 15.79
C SER A 185 2.56 10.33 16.62
N LYS A 186 1.64 9.54 16.05
CA LYS A 186 0.99 8.41 16.74
C LYS A 186 1.97 7.31 17.16
N ASN A 187 3.00 7.08 16.34
CA ASN A 187 3.99 6.02 16.59
C ASN A 187 5.26 6.54 17.28
N GLY A 188 5.34 7.82 17.61
CA GLY A 188 6.50 8.42 18.28
C GLY A 188 7.77 8.37 17.43
N LEU A 189 7.65 8.52 16.10
CA LEU A 189 8.75 8.42 15.17
C LEU A 189 9.33 9.82 14.85
N SER A 190 10.65 9.87 14.69
CA SER A 190 11.33 11.07 14.19
C SER A 190 11.43 11.03 12.66
N ALA A 191 10.95 12.05 11.98
CA ALA A 191 11.06 12.13 10.52
C ALA A 191 12.54 12.01 10.07
N SER A 192 13.47 12.64 10.76
CA SER A 192 14.90 12.65 10.40
C SER A 192 15.61 11.29 10.50
N SER A 193 15.01 10.30 11.16
CA SER A 193 15.52 8.92 11.23
C SER A 193 14.57 7.91 10.58
N THR A 194 13.56 8.38 9.85
CA THR A 194 12.55 7.55 9.18
C THR A 194 12.72 7.61 7.66
N VAL A 195 12.70 6.44 7.02
CA VAL A 195 12.67 6.27 5.57
C VAL A 195 11.26 5.87 5.13
N PHE A 196 10.75 6.51 4.07
CA PHE A 196 9.50 6.10 3.41
C PHE A 196 9.80 5.41 2.07
N VAL A 197 9.19 4.27 1.86
CA VAL A 197 9.27 3.47 0.64
C VAL A 197 7.90 3.49 -0.02
N GLU A 198 7.78 4.21 -1.13
CA GLU A 198 6.50 4.52 -1.77
C GLU A 198 6.36 3.84 -3.14
N SER A 199 5.12 3.52 -3.52
CA SER A 199 4.77 2.96 -4.83
C SER A 199 4.24 4.01 -5.83
N ASP A 200 3.87 5.20 -5.34
CA ASP A 200 3.28 6.30 -6.13
C ASP A 200 4.13 7.57 -6.04
N LEU A 201 4.36 8.22 -7.19
CA LEU A 201 5.19 9.43 -7.29
C LEU A 201 4.62 10.63 -6.51
N ARG A 202 3.30 10.76 -6.39
CA ARG A 202 2.67 11.86 -5.62
C ARG A 202 2.90 11.66 -4.13
N SER A 203 2.78 10.42 -3.67
CA SER A 203 3.07 10.01 -2.29
C SER A 203 4.53 10.23 -1.95
N LEU A 204 5.45 9.81 -2.83
CA LEU A 204 6.88 10.08 -2.69
C LEU A 204 7.19 11.57 -2.51
N LYS A 205 6.67 12.43 -3.41
CA LYS A 205 6.87 13.88 -3.34
C LYS A 205 6.32 14.48 -2.04
N THR A 206 5.27 13.89 -1.49
CA THR A 206 4.69 14.35 -0.22
C THR A 206 5.55 13.89 0.97
N ALA A 207 6.02 12.65 0.98
CA ALA A 207 6.94 12.14 1.99
C ALA A 207 8.23 12.98 2.06
N GLN A 208 8.77 13.40 0.92
CA GLN A 208 9.94 14.28 0.87
C GLN A 208 9.72 15.66 1.52
N ARG A 209 8.48 16.12 1.65
CA ARG A 209 8.14 17.44 2.24
C ARG A 209 7.99 17.45 3.75
N ILE A 210 8.12 16.31 4.41
CA ILE A 210 8.04 16.20 5.87
C ILE A 210 9.41 16.07 6.54
N ASP A 211 10.46 16.42 5.82
CA ASP A 211 11.85 16.36 6.29
C ASP A 211 12.25 14.95 6.79
N CYS A 212 11.72 13.91 6.14
CA CYS A 212 12.13 12.54 6.40
C CYS A 212 13.60 12.33 6.00
N ALA A 213 14.26 11.35 6.61
CA ALA A 213 15.65 11.03 6.30
C ALA A 213 15.84 10.73 4.82
N PHE A 214 14.89 10.00 4.25
CA PHE A 214 14.90 9.61 2.85
C PHE A 214 13.52 9.10 2.41
N ALA A 215 13.19 9.27 1.12
CA ALA A 215 12.01 8.64 0.52
C ALA A 215 12.38 8.04 -0.84
N LYS A 216 11.99 6.78 -1.09
CA LYS A 216 12.30 6.02 -2.31
C LYS A 216 11.03 5.54 -3.00
N LEU A 217 11.01 5.64 -4.33
CA LEU A 217 9.96 5.08 -5.18
C LEU A 217 10.35 3.67 -5.63
N PHE A 218 9.40 2.74 -5.51
CA PHE A 218 9.44 1.45 -6.20
C PHE A 218 8.17 1.33 -7.04
N THR A 219 8.32 1.10 -8.33
CA THR A 219 7.19 0.78 -9.22
C THR A 219 6.81 -0.69 -9.08
N LEU A 220 5.51 -0.93 -8.97
CA LEU A 220 4.90 -2.27 -8.95
C LEU A 220 4.83 -2.86 -10.37
#